data_7b255d9a14134f94b5939b1da87a565b
#
_entry.id   7b255d9a14134f94b5939b1da87a565b
#
_cell.length_a   1.000
_cell.length_b   1.000
_cell.length_c   1.000
_cell.angle_alpha   90.00
_cell.angle_beta   90.00
_cell.angle_gamma   90.00
#
_symmetry.space_group_name_H-M   'P 1'
#
loop_
_entity.id
_entity.type
_entity.pdbx_description
1 polymer ?
#
loop_
_entity_poly.entity_id
_entity_poly.type
_entity_poly.pdbx_seq_one_letter_code
_entity_poly.pdbx_strand_id
1 'polypeptide(L)'
;MAALLGFGVTRLLQQQADRRAAEAAASLAAEQAATLPGAVSALGRLDPSGEIHQLAAPISGIGGSPRITRLLVQEGSRVEAGQLLAEFDTGPSLRAQRVVVESRIATLRSRLAVQSRDIQRYRDLSRQGAIASTDLDVRENELLALSGQLQEALAERQRIDADLVLTELRSPIAGTVLRLHARVGERPGDLGVLE
;
A
#
# COMPACT_ATOMS: atom_id res chain seq x y z
N MET A 1 82.93 -36.41 48.91
CA MET A 1 82.88 -35.59 47.68
C MET A 1 82.07 -36.22 46.55
N ALA A 2 81.62 -37.44 46.58
CA ALA A 2 80.87 -38.03 45.46
C ALA A 2 79.30 -37.78 45.49
N ALA A 3 78.72 -37.38 46.62
CA ALA A 3 77.27 -37.18 46.75
C ALA A 3 76.71 -35.83 46.16
N LEU A 4 77.58 -34.82 46.04
CA LEU A 4 77.17 -33.48 45.49
C LEU A 4 77.12 -33.43 43.97
N LEU A 5 77.84 -34.31 43.26
CA LEU A 5 77.84 -34.36 41.79
C LEU A 5 76.58 -35.08 41.22
N GLY A 6 76.02 -36.06 42.00
CA GLY A 6 74.81 -36.76 41.57
C GLY A 6 73.52 -35.88 41.59
N PHE A 7 73.47 -34.93 42.54
CA PHE A 7 72.29 -34.09 42.69
C PHE A 7 72.18 -32.99 41.61
N GLY A 8 73.33 -32.55 41.07
CA GLY A 8 73.37 -31.57 39.97
C GLY A 8 72.93 -32.16 38.64
N VAL A 9 73.33 -33.38 38.35
CA VAL A 9 73.03 -34.10 37.11
C VAL A 9 71.49 -34.44 36.99
N THR A 10 70.97 -34.92 38.13
CA THR A 10 69.50 -35.23 38.17
C THR A 10 68.64 -33.98 38.02
N ARG A 11 69.01 -32.84 38.59
CA ARG A 11 68.32 -31.57 38.39
C ARG A 11 68.39 -31.06 36.93
N LEU A 12 69.55 -31.20 36.29
CA LEU A 12 69.70 -30.79 34.88
C LEU A 12 68.90 -31.69 33.94
N LEU A 13 68.80 -32.95 34.18
CA LEU A 13 67.99 -33.90 33.42
C LEU A 13 66.47 -33.62 33.59
N GLN A 14 66.08 -33.31 34.84
CA GLN A 14 64.69 -32.94 35.12
C GLN A 14 64.30 -31.59 34.41
N GLN A 15 65.18 -30.59 34.46
CA GLN A 15 64.94 -29.32 33.72
C GLN A 15 64.86 -29.52 32.20
N GLN A 16 65.65 -30.43 31.63
CA GLN A 16 65.55 -30.76 30.21
C GLN A 16 64.26 -31.52 29.87
N ALA A 17 63.80 -32.44 30.76
CA ALA A 17 62.53 -33.12 30.59
C ALA A 17 61.33 -32.13 30.67
N ASP A 18 61.36 -31.22 31.64
CA ASP A 18 60.32 -30.21 31.81
C ASP A 18 60.26 -29.22 30.63
N ARG A 19 61.43 -28.82 30.08
CA ARG A 19 61.48 -28.01 28.87
C ARG A 19 60.90 -28.71 27.65
N ARG A 20 61.25 -29.97 27.43
CA ARG A 20 60.68 -30.79 26.33
C ARG A 20 59.20 -31.00 26.48
N ALA A 21 58.69 -31.21 27.69
CA ALA A 21 57.26 -31.34 27.97
C ALA A 21 56.53 -30.02 27.71
N ALA A 22 57.14 -28.87 28.10
CA ALA A 22 56.57 -27.54 27.82
C ALA A 22 56.57 -27.20 26.32
N GLU A 23 57.61 -27.55 25.58
CA GLU A 23 57.68 -27.35 24.12
C GLU A 23 56.67 -28.25 23.39
N ALA A 24 56.53 -29.52 23.83
CA ALA A 24 55.53 -30.44 23.28
C ALA A 24 54.08 -29.96 23.56
N ALA A 25 53.81 -29.44 24.76
CA ALA A 25 52.54 -28.86 25.11
C ALA A 25 52.22 -27.58 24.32
N ALA A 26 53.23 -26.72 24.10
CA ALA A 26 53.10 -25.53 23.29
C ALA A 26 52.83 -25.85 21.81
N SER A 27 53.50 -26.88 21.24
CA SER A 27 53.27 -27.30 19.86
C SER A 27 51.88 -27.91 19.65
N LEU A 28 51.39 -28.70 20.59
CA LEU A 28 50.03 -29.23 20.58
C LEU A 28 48.97 -28.13 20.70
N ALA A 29 49.21 -27.13 21.55
CA ALA A 29 48.31 -25.97 21.67
C ALA A 29 48.31 -25.09 20.40
N ALA A 30 49.48 -24.94 19.75
CA ALA A 30 49.57 -24.21 18.47
C ALA A 30 48.85 -24.96 17.32
N GLU A 31 48.96 -26.30 17.28
CA GLU A 31 48.30 -27.13 16.28
C GLU A 31 46.78 -27.19 16.49
N GLN A 32 46.32 -27.20 17.75
CA GLN A 32 44.88 -27.07 18.07
C GLN A 32 44.32 -25.66 17.75
N ALA A 33 45.13 -24.61 17.94
CA ALA A 33 44.73 -23.25 17.55
C ALA A 33 44.65 -23.06 16.02
N ALA A 34 45.49 -23.80 15.27
CA ALA A 34 45.47 -23.75 13.80
C ALA A 34 44.32 -24.54 13.15
N THR A 35 43.66 -25.46 13.90
CA THR A 35 42.54 -26.26 13.43
C THR A 35 41.16 -25.60 13.72
N LEU A 36 41.13 -24.48 14.43
CA LEU A 36 39.88 -23.73 14.53
C LEU A 36 39.51 -23.22 13.12
N PRO A 37 38.37 -23.61 12.58
CA PRO A 37 37.94 -23.05 11.29
C PRO A 37 37.90 -21.56 11.44
N GLY A 38 38.71 -20.85 10.66
CA GLY A 38 38.72 -19.38 10.61
C GLY A 38 37.30 -18.93 10.41
N ALA A 39 36.77 -18.12 11.31
CA ALA A 39 35.44 -17.53 11.13
C ALA A 39 35.42 -16.76 9.81
N VAL A 40 34.78 -17.33 8.79
CA VAL A 40 34.56 -16.62 7.51
C VAL A 40 33.43 -15.65 7.74
N SER A 41 33.76 -14.38 7.83
CA SER A 41 32.77 -13.30 7.83
C SER A 41 32.43 -12.98 6.37
N ALA A 42 31.21 -13.33 5.95
CA ALA A 42 30.69 -12.97 4.64
C ALA A 42 29.54 -11.98 4.83
N LEU A 43 29.60 -10.85 4.14
CA LEU A 43 28.47 -9.94 3.99
C LEU A 43 27.59 -10.51 2.88
N GLY A 44 26.42 -11.03 3.26
CA GLY A 44 25.40 -11.47 2.33
C GLY A 44 24.17 -10.55 2.42
N ARG A 45 23.57 -10.23 1.28
CA ARG A 45 22.23 -9.62 1.20
C ARG A 45 21.24 -10.73 0.97
N LEU A 46 20.21 -10.79 1.81
CA LEU A 46 19.08 -11.69 1.59
C LEU A 46 18.08 -10.93 0.70
N ASP A 47 17.93 -11.38 -0.52
CA ASP A 47 16.87 -10.90 -1.40
C ASP A 47 15.68 -11.87 -1.30
N PRO A 48 14.44 -11.37 -1.24
CA PRO A 48 13.26 -12.23 -1.24
C PRO A 48 13.20 -13.02 -2.55
N SER A 49 12.73 -14.26 -2.48
CA SER A 49 12.62 -15.16 -3.64
C SER A 49 11.45 -14.80 -4.58
N GLY A 50 10.66 -13.78 -4.25
CA GLY A 50 9.49 -13.32 -4.99
C GLY A 50 9.68 -11.95 -5.62
N GLU A 51 8.73 -11.56 -6.45
CA GLU A 51 8.67 -10.22 -7.03
C GLU A 51 8.28 -9.19 -5.96
N ILE A 52 9.00 -8.08 -5.92
CA ILE A 52 8.72 -6.97 -5.01
C ILE A 52 7.85 -5.94 -5.73
N HIS A 53 6.66 -5.68 -5.20
CA HIS A 53 5.76 -4.65 -5.71
C HIS A 53 5.80 -3.42 -4.81
N GLN A 54 6.22 -2.28 -5.37
CA GLN A 54 6.12 -1.00 -4.69
C GLN A 54 4.72 -0.42 -4.88
N LEU A 55 4.02 -0.14 -3.79
CA LEU A 55 2.69 0.45 -3.81
C LEU A 55 2.78 1.93 -3.49
N ALA A 56 2.46 2.76 -4.48
CA ALA A 56 2.43 4.20 -4.36
C ALA A 56 1.04 4.71 -3.96
N ALA A 57 0.98 5.89 -3.34
CA ALA A 57 -0.28 6.58 -3.17
C ALA A 57 -0.85 6.99 -4.52
N PRO A 58 -2.16 6.82 -4.74
CA PRO A 58 -2.78 7.29 -5.96
C PRO A 58 -2.70 8.83 -6.03
N ILE A 59 -2.28 9.34 -7.18
CA ILE A 59 -2.22 10.78 -7.43
C ILE A 59 -3.58 11.19 -8.00
N SER A 60 -4.36 11.94 -7.24
CA SER A 60 -5.65 12.49 -7.68
C SER A 60 -5.45 13.94 -8.11
N GLY A 61 -5.45 14.21 -9.41
CA GLY A 61 -5.49 15.57 -9.98
C GLY A 61 -4.30 16.50 -9.62
N ILE A 62 -4.56 17.83 -9.59
CA ILE A 62 -3.56 18.91 -9.43
C ILE A 62 -3.29 19.19 -7.93
N GLY A 63 -3.09 18.20 -7.07
CA GLY A 63 -2.98 18.46 -5.63
C GLY A 63 -1.82 17.79 -4.91
N GLY A 64 -1.01 17.02 -5.61
CA GLY A 64 0.06 16.22 -4.98
C GLY A 64 -0.48 14.96 -4.28
N SER A 65 0.40 14.23 -3.60
CA SER A 65 0.03 13.03 -2.85
C SER A 65 -0.92 13.34 -1.69
N PRO A 66 -2.02 12.59 -1.54
CA PRO A 66 -2.92 12.75 -0.40
C PRO A 66 -2.22 12.30 0.90
N ARG A 67 -2.71 12.79 2.05
CA ARG A 67 -2.18 12.42 3.36
C ARG A 67 -2.78 11.09 3.81
N ILE A 68 -1.95 10.23 4.41
CA ILE A 68 -2.41 8.99 5.04
C ILE A 68 -3.15 9.32 6.33
N THR A 69 -4.43 8.94 6.41
CA THR A 69 -5.24 9.09 7.63
C THR A 69 -5.22 7.83 8.48
N ARG A 70 -5.15 6.66 7.85
CA ARG A 70 -5.07 5.37 8.54
C ARG A 70 -4.15 4.43 7.78
N LEU A 71 -3.33 3.70 8.54
CA LEU A 71 -2.50 2.62 8.06
C LEU A 71 -2.91 1.35 8.82
N LEU A 72 -3.31 0.32 8.09
CA LEU A 72 -3.93 -0.89 8.63
C LEU A 72 -2.97 -2.09 8.68
N VAL A 73 -1.74 -1.90 8.22
CA VAL A 73 -0.72 -2.94 8.16
C VAL A 73 0.59 -2.45 8.78
N GLN A 74 1.44 -3.39 9.14
CA GLN A 74 2.79 -3.17 9.67
C GLN A 74 3.80 -3.97 8.85
N GLU A 75 5.09 -3.64 8.98
CA GLU A 75 6.14 -4.45 8.40
C GLU A 75 6.06 -5.89 8.93
N GLY A 76 6.20 -6.87 8.04
CA GLY A 76 6.02 -8.29 8.32
C GLY A 76 4.57 -8.78 8.31
N SER A 77 3.56 -7.90 8.15
CA SER A 77 2.16 -8.31 8.06
C SER A 77 1.89 -9.09 6.79
N ARG A 78 1.16 -10.21 6.91
CA ARG A 78 0.64 -10.95 5.77
C ARG A 78 -0.64 -10.30 5.26
N VAL A 79 -0.75 -10.11 3.95
CA VAL A 79 -1.89 -9.46 3.30
C VAL A 79 -2.46 -10.33 2.19
N GLU A 80 -3.75 -10.21 1.95
CA GLU A 80 -4.47 -10.86 0.87
C GLU A 80 -4.69 -9.90 -0.30
N ALA A 81 -4.91 -10.45 -1.51
CA ALA A 81 -5.29 -9.64 -2.66
C ALA A 81 -6.59 -8.88 -2.38
N GLY A 82 -6.63 -7.57 -2.69
CA GLY A 82 -7.76 -6.68 -2.42
C GLY A 82 -7.85 -6.16 -0.97
N GLN A 83 -7.00 -6.64 -0.05
CA GLN A 83 -7.01 -6.17 1.34
C GLN A 83 -6.68 -4.68 1.43
N LEU A 84 -7.43 -3.94 2.26
CA LEU A 84 -7.20 -2.53 2.53
C LEU A 84 -5.93 -2.34 3.37
N LEU A 85 -5.01 -1.53 2.87
CA LEU A 85 -3.69 -1.27 3.48
C LEU A 85 -3.62 0.11 4.12
N ALA A 86 -4.12 1.13 3.39
CA ALA A 86 -4.11 2.52 3.86
C ALA A 86 -5.35 3.28 3.38
N GLU A 87 -5.75 4.30 4.13
CA GLU A 87 -6.80 5.26 3.78
C GLU A 87 -6.22 6.67 3.72
N PHE A 88 -6.75 7.49 2.79
CA PHE A 88 -6.30 8.86 2.55
C PHE A 88 -7.34 9.90 2.97
N ASP A 89 -6.88 11.15 3.19
CA ASP A 89 -7.68 12.28 3.70
C ASP A 89 -8.71 12.83 2.70
N THR A 90 -8.63 12.46 1.42
CA THR A 90 -9.58 12.87 0.38
C THR A 90 -10.92 12.16 0.46
N GLY A 91 -10.98 10.97 1.07
CA GLY A 91 -12.17 10.11 1.12
C GLY A 91 -13.42 10.78 1.71
N PRO A 92 -13.37 11.41 2.90
CA PRO A 92 -14.54 12.06 3.51
C PRO A 92 -15.14 13.17 2.64
N SER A 93 -14.31 13.99 2.01
CA SER A 93 -14.75 15.07 1.10
C SER A 93 -15.47 14.52 -0.12
N LEU A 94 -14.91 13.49 -0.77
CA LEU A 94 -15.53 12.85 -1.93
C LEU A 94 -16.83 12.15 -1.59
N ARG A 95 -16.94 11.50 -0.42
CA ARG A 95 -18.21 10.92 0.05
C ARG A 95 -19.28 11.99 0.25
N ALA A 96 -18.93 13.15 0.82
CA ALA A 96 -19.87 14.27 0.96
C ALA A 96 -20.32 14.80 -0.39
N GLN A 97 -19.41 14.97 -1.36
CA GLN A 97 -19.75 15.38 -2.73
C GLN A 97 -20.68 14.36 -3.40
N ARG A 98 -20.43 13.06 -3.24
CA ARG A 98 -21.28 12.00 -3.76
C ARG A 98 -22.71 12.13 -3.26
N VAL A 99 -22.93 12.37 -1.96
CA VAL A 99 -24.26 12.54 -1.37
C VAL A 99 -24.99 13.74 -2.00
N VAL A 100 -24.30 14.87 -2.25
CA VAL A 100 -24.87 16.03 -2.91
C VAL A 100 -25.35 15.69 -4.33
N VAL A 101 -24.49 15.02 -5.11
CA VAL A 101 -24.83 14.61 -6.49
C VAL A 101 -25.97 13.58 -6.52
N GLU A 102 -25.98 12.62 -5.59
CA GLU A 102 -27.09 11.65 -5.45
C GLU A 102 -28.42 12.35 -5.15
N SER A 103 -28.43 13.36 -4.28
CA SER A 103 -29.63 14.18 -4.01
C SER A 103 -30.09 14.93 -5.27
N ARG A 104 -29.16 15.51 -6.05
CA ARG A 104 -29.45 16.14 -7.34
C ARG A 104 -30.06 15.15 -8.32
N ILE A 105 -29.51 13.95 -8.46
CA ILE A 105 -30.03 12.88 -9.32
C ILE A 105 -31.47 12.51 -8.90
N ALA A 106 -31.72 12.35 -7.60
CA ALA A 106 -33.06 12.04 -7.09
C ALA A 106 -34.07 13.13 -7.46
N THR A 107 -33.69 14.40 -7.29
CA THR A 107 -34.52 15.55 -7.66
C THR A 107 -34.82 15.57 -9.16
N LEU A 108 -33.80 15.39 -10.01
CA LEU A 108 -33.95 15.37 -11.46
C LEU A 108 -34.84 14.23 -11.94
N ARG A 109 -34.70 13.04 -11.35
CA ARG A 109 -35.57 11.88 -11.63
C ARG A 109 -37.05 12.19 -11.29
N SER A 110 -37.28 12.80 -10.13
CA SER A 110 -38.63 13.19 -9.72
C SER A 110 -39.26 14.20 -10.68
N ARG A 111 -38.48 15.22 -11.10
CA ARG A 111 -38.93 16.22 -12.09
C ARG A 111 -39.23 15.58 -13.44
N LEU A 112 -38.34 14.70 -13.93
CA LEU A 112 -38.57 13.94 -15.15
C LEU A 112 -39.84 13.11 -15.11
N ALA A 113 -40.10 12.42 -13.99
CA ALA A 113 -41.32 11.63 -13.81
C ALA A 113 -42.62 12.46 -13.83
N VAL A 114 -42.58 13.69 -13.32
CA VAL A 114 -43.72 14.62 -13.41
C VAL A 114 -43.86 15.15 -14.84
N GLN A 115 -42.76 15.68 -15.40
CA GLN A 115 -42.80 16.26 -16.75
C GLN A 115 -43.19 15.27 -17.84
N SER A 116 -42.75 14.02 -17.74
CA SER A 116 -43.12 12.97 -18.68
C SER A 116 -44.62 12.65 -18.66
N ARG A 117 -45.26 12.66 -17.47
CA ARG A 117 -46.72 12.48 -17.33
C ARG A 117 -47.48 13.67 -17.93
N ASP A 118 -46.95 14.89 -17.72
CA ASP A 118 -47.58 16.10 -18.30
C ASP A 118 -47.50 16.07 -19.82
N ILE A 119 -46.35 15.71 -20.40
CA ILE A 119 -46.23 15.59 -21.86
C ILE A 119 -47.18 14.57 -22.44
N GLN A 120 -47.49 13.46 -21.78
CA GLN A 120 -48.51 12.51 -22.27
C GLN A 120 -49.87 13.19 -22.39
N ARG A 121 -50.32 13.99 -21.40
CA ARG A 121 -51.52 14.78 -21.45
C ARG A 121 -51.50 15.82 -22.59
N TYR A 122 -50.43 16.54 -22.77
CA TYR A 122 -50.25 17.52 -23.85
C TYR A 122 -50.28 16.85 -25.23
N ARG A 123 -49.74 15.65 -25.41
CA ARG A 123 -49.83 14.86 -26.64
C ARG A 123 -51.28 14.48 -26.96
N ASP A 124 -52.04 14.11 -25.95
CA ASP A 124 -53.45 13.77 -26.13
C ASP A 124 -54.27 15.00 -26.53
N LEU A 125 -54.05 16.15 -25.90
CA LEU A 125 -54.69 17.41 -26.24
C LEU A 125 -54.32 17.91 -27.63
N SER A 126 -53.06 17.80 -28.03
CA SER A 126 -52.61 18.17 -29.37
C SER A 126 -53.27 17.32 -30.46
N ARG A 127 -53.41 16.01 -30.23
CA ARG A 127 -54.11 15.11 -31.17
C ARG A 127 -55.57 15.44 -31.33
N GLN A 128 -56.19 16.03 -30.32
CA GLN A 128 -57.59 16.53 -30.36
C GLN A 128 -57.72 17.93 -30.94
N GLY A 129 -56.57 18.57 -31.32
CA GLY A 129 -56.57 19.95 -31.82
C GLY A 129 -56.81 21.00 -30.75
N ALA A 130 -56.75 20.62 -29.45
CA ALA A 130 -57.03 21.54 -28.34
C ALA A 130 -55.86 22.45 -27.97
N ILE A 131 -54.65 22.15 -28.45
CA ILE A 131 -53.44 22.97 -28.26
C ILE A 131 -52.63 23.05 -29.57
N ALA A 132 -51.82 24.07 -29.70
CA ALA A 132 -50.88 24.22 -30.84
C ALA A 132 -49.74 23.16 -30.74
N SER A 133 -49.29 22.68 -31.88
CA SER A 133 -48.15 21.75 -31.94
C SER A 133 -46.88 22.34 -31.38
N THR A 134 -46.70 23.67 -31.57
CA THR A 134 -45.56 24.43 -31.03
C THR A 134 -45.45 24.37 -29.50
N ASP A 135 -46.61 24.36 -28.80
CA ASP A 135 -46.64 24.25 -27.34
C ASP A 135 -46.15 22.85 -26.88
N LEU A 136 -46.51 21.81 -27.63
CA LEU A 136 -46.00 20.45 -27.39
C LEU A 136 -44.50 20.39 -27.64
N ASP A 137 -44.01 20.94 -28.74
CA ASP A 137 -42.56 20.96 -29.08
C ASP A 137 -41.71 21.63 -27.98
N VAL A 138 -42.21 22.76 -27.43
CA VAL A 138 -41.52 23.42 -26.29
C VAL A 138 -41.43 22.50 -25.10
N ARG A 139 -42.51 21.79 -24.74
CA ARG A 139 -42.53 20.88 -23.59
C ARG A 139 -41.61 19.65 -23.79
N GLU A 140 -41.55 19.15 -25.03
CA GLU A 140 -40.63 18.03 -25.36
C GLU A 140 -39.18 18.47 -25.30
N ASN A 141 -38.85 19.69 -25.75
CA ASN A 141 -37.50 20.24 -25.60
C ASN A 141 -37.11 20.46 -24.12
N GLU A 142 -38.05 20.91 -23.27
CA GLU A 142 -37.83 21.03 -21.83
C GLU A 142 -37.52 19.62 -21.20
N LEU A 143 -38.27 18.58 -21.60
CA LEU A 143 -38.02 17.21 -21.14
C LEU A 143 -36.63 16.73 -21.59
N LEU A 144 -36.26 16.98 -22.84
CA LEU A 144 -34.94 16.62 -23.38
C LEU A 144 -33.81 17.31 -22.61
N ALA A 145 -33.95 18.64 -22.35
CA ALA A 145 -32.98 19.37 -21.55
C ALA A 145 -32.83 18.82 -20.13
N LEU A 146 -33.98 18.48 -19.49
CA LEU A 146 -33.97 17.90 -18.16
C LEU A 146 -33.33 16.50 -18.15
N SER A 147 -33.55 15.70 -19.20
CA SER A 147 -32.90 14.40 -19.35
C SER A 147 -31.38 14.53 -19.54
N GLY A 148 -30.94 15.56 -20.27
CA GLY A 148 -29.51 15.90 -20.41
C GLY A 148 -28.86 16.22 -19.07
N GLN A 149 -29.52 17.06 -18.24
CA GLN A 149 -29.04 17.36 -16.88
C GLN A 149 -28.94 16.13 -15.99
N LEU A 150 -29.86 15.16 -16.12
CA LEU A 150 -29.76 13.91 -15.41
C LEU A 150 -28.55 13.09 -15.84
N GLN A 151 -28.27 13.02 -17.15
CA GLN A 151 -27.09 12.32 -17.67
C GLN A 151 -25.80 12.96 -17.19
N GLU A 152 -25.70 14.27 -17.15
CA GLU A 152 -24.56 15.01 -16.59
C GLU A 152 -24.36 14.68 -15.12
N ALA A 153 -25.42 14.69 -14.30
CA ALA A 153 -25.32 14.34 -12.88
C ALA A 153 -24.94 12.88 -12.66
N LEU A 154 -25.39 11.96 -13.52
CA LEU A 154 -24.97 10.54 -13.48
C LEU A 154 -23.48 10.38 -13.83
N ALA A 155 -23.00 11.10 -14.84
CA ALA A 155 -21.58 11.10 -15.21
C ALA A 155 -20.70 11.66 -14.09
N GLU A 156 -21.13 12.75 -13.45
CA GLU A 156 -20.44 13.35 -12.30
C GLU A 156 -20.37 12.37 -11.13
N ARG A 157 -21.45 11.64 -10.82
CA ARG A 157 -21.40 10.59 -9.79
C ARG A 157 -20.39 9.50 -10.14
N GLN A 158 -20.36 9.03 -11.40
CA GLN A 158 -19.38 8.03 -11.83
C GLN A 158 -17.93 8.50 -11.66
N ARG A 159 -17.67 9.80 -11.96
CA ARG A 159 -16.36 10.39 -11.74
C ARG A 159 -15.97 10.36 -10.26
N ILE A 160 -16.89 10.77 -9.38
CA ILE A 160 -16.67 10.73 -7.93
C ILE A 160 -16.47 9.29 -7.43
N ASP A 161 -17.22 8.32 -7.95
CA ASP A 161 -17.08 6.90 -7.59
C ASP A 161 -15.70 6.37 -8.01
N ALA A 162 -15.16 6.77 -9.15
CA ALA A 162 -13.80 6.44 -9.59
C ALA A 162 -12.74 7.11 -8.70
N ASP A 163 -12.93 8.38 -8.35
CA ASP A 163 -12.02 9.10 -7.45
C ASP A 163 -12.03 8.48 -6.03
N LEU A 164 -13.17 7.97 -5.57
CA LEU A 164 -13.28 7.28 -4.27
C LEU A 164 -12.44 6.00 -4.22
N VAL A 165 -12.31 5.26 -5.31
CA VAL A 165 -11.41 4.10 -5.36
C VAL A 165 -9.97 4.50 -5.07
N LEU A 166 -9.57 5.70 -5.51
CA LEU A 166 -8.22 6.24 -5.28
C LEU A 166 -8.00 6.76 -3.85
N THR A 167 -9.03 6.77 -2.99
CA THR A 167 -8.88 7.17 -1.58
C THR A 167 -8.44 6.03 -0.67
N GLU A 168 -8.30 4.84 -1.21
CA GLU A 168 -7.91 3.62 -0.51
C GLU A 168 -6.75 2.95 -1.24
N LEU A 169 -5.72 2.57 -0.50
CA LEU A 169 -4.65 1.72 -1.04
C LEU A 169 -4.97 0.27 -0.69
N ARG A 170 -5.12 -0.56 -1.72
CA ARG A 170 -5.38 -1.99 -1.58
C ARG A 170 -4.24 -2.82 -2.18
N SER A 171 -4.00 -3.99 -1.59
CA SER A 171 -3.00 -4.92 -2.13
C SER A 171 -3.48 -5.51 -3.47
N PRO A 172 -2.67 -5.45 -4.53
CA PRO A 172 -3.01 -6.11 -5.79
C PRO A 172 -2.85 -7.64 -5.74
N ILE A 173 -1.99 -8.13 -4.84
CA ILE A 173 -1.64 -9.55 -4.69
C ILE A 173 -1.63 -9.97 -3.23
N ALA A 174 -1.67 -11.28 -2.98
CA ALA A 174 -1.37 -11.81 -1.65
C ALA A 174 0.15 -11.84 -1.42
N GLY A 175 0.59 -11.44 -0.24
CA GLY A 175 2.02 -11.37 0.07
C GLY A 175 2.32 -10.99 1.50
N THR A 176 3.52 -10.50 1.73
CA THR A 176 3.98 -9.99 3.03
C THR A 176 4.56 -8.60 2.84
N VAL A 177 4.16 -7.66 3.68
CA VAL A 177 4.71 -6.29 3.68
C VAL A 177 6.15 -6.33 4.13
N LEU A 178 7.07 -5.95 3.26
CA LEU A 178 8.51 -5.95 3.56
C LEU A 178 8.91 -4.68 4.29
N ARG A 179 8.45 -3.53 3.82
CA ARG A 179 8.84 -2.22 4.35
C ARG A 179 7.72 -1.20 4.22
N LEU A 180 7.63 -0.30 5.19
CA LEU A 180 6.74 0.87 5.16
C LEU A 180 7.57 2.14 4.96
N HIS A 181 7.28 2.89 3.91
CA HIS A 181 7.99 4.13 3.57
C HIS A 181 7.29 5.39 4.08
N ALA A 182 6.02 5.28 4.48
CA ALA A 182 5.25 6.42 4.96
C ALA A 182 4.44 6.08 6.23
N ARG A 183 4.17 7.09 7.04
CA ARG A 183 3.45 6.99 8.31
C ARG A 183 2.11 7.71 8.27
N VAL A 184 1.25 7.38 9.23
CA VAL A 184 -0.01 8.10 9.43
C VAL A 184 0.27 9.60 9.66
N GLY A 185 -0.43 10.45 8.93
CA GLY A 185 -0.25 11.90 8.94
C GLY A 185 0.74 12.43 7.90
N GLU A 186 1.53 11.58 7.26
CA GLU A 186 2.48 11.96 6.21
C GLU A 186 1.83 11.91 4.82
N ARG A 187 2.47 12.60 3.88
CA ARG A 187 2.20 12.48 2.44
C ARG A 187 3.28 11.57 1.85
N PRO A 188 2.91 10.47 1.21
CA PRO A 188 3.90 9.59 0.59
C PRO A 188 4.75 10.33 -0.43
N GLY A 189 6.07 10.11 -0.37
CA GLY A 189 7.03 10.62 -1.32
C GLY A 189 7.23 9.68 -2.51
N ASP A 190 8.34 9.86 -3.22
CA ASP A 190 8.69 9.10 -4.44
C ASP A 190 8.90 7.59 -4.19
N LEU A 191 9.20 7.19 -2.95
CA LEU A 191 9.35 5.77 -2.55
C LEU A 191 8.00 5.04 -2.40
N GLY A 192 6.89 5.74 -2.56
CA GLY A 192 5.56 5.17 -2.36
C GLY A 192 5.14 5.06 -0.90
N VAL A 193 4.23 4.14 -0.61
CA VAL A 193 3.68 3.89 0.75
C VAL A 193 4.36 2.69 1.39
N LEU A 194 4.49 1.59 0.64
CA LEU A 194 5.04 0.31 1.13
C LEU A 194 5.54 -0.58 -0.02
N GLU A 195 6.35 -1.54 0.33
CA GLU A 195 6.80 -2.64 -0.55
C GLU A 195 6.68 -4.00 0.15
#